data_a7fa0eda04a595b75f05dc73ab1483d6
#
_entry.id   a7fa0eda04a595b75f05dc73ab1483d6
#
_cell.length_a   1.000
_cell.length_b   1.000
_cell.length_c   1.000
_cell.angle_alpha   90.00
_cell.angle_beta   90.00
_cell.angle_gamma   90.00
#
_symmetry.space_group_name_H-M   'P 1'
#
loop_
_entity.id
_entity.type
_entity.pdbx_description
1 polymer ?
#
loop_
_entity_poly.entity_id
_entity_poly.type
_entity_poly.pdbx_seq_one_letter_code
_entity_poly.pdbx_strand_id
1 'polypeptide(L)'
;VNTNTLIRNGEVKALNASFFLVEDGLTSLYFTPADVDYFDEMIDKATWYTYIMLDDAKCNGTDINAADLFMSGIGDNLDGNAGVTSLEVKPTGTVNVKQNGEEGSYTVAADLTFGKQTIQISFNGKAESAKTVPVRANEYTYNGTATEITGAVLEKGENTWTVTLTAKSGENVAITMPPTFFNGQAHGFSQSADFQVTLGTRTFSKANKDSGTATVGIDETTKTLTAEFMDYKSLNVYYSGTYTTK
;
A
#
# COMPACT_ATOMS: atom_id res chain seq x y z
N VAL A 1 6.58 14.70 27.26
CA VAL A 1 6.27 13.27 27.12
C VAL A 1 5.20 13.19 26.06
N ASN A 2 5.53 12.56 24.94
CA ASN A 2 4.56 12.35 23.87
C ASN A 2 3.53 11.33 24.38
N THR A 3 2.28 11.75 24.56
CA THR A 3 1.23 10.95 25.19
C THR A 3 0.27 10.37 24.15
N ASN A 4 0.75 10.08 22.94
CA ASN A 4 -0.05 9.43 21.93
C ASN A 4 -0.34 7.99 22.36
N THR A 5 -1.58 7.72 22.72
CA THR A 5 -2.00 6.45 23.29
C THR A 5 -3.30 5.96 22.67
N LEU A 6 -3.40 4.65 22.61
CA LEU A 6 -4.62 3.91 22.35
C LEU A 6 -4.97 3.07 23.55
N ILE A 7 -6.22 3.09 23.97
CA ILE A 7 -6.71 2.23 25.03
C ILE A 7 -7.85 1.39 24.45
N ARG A 8 -7.68 0.08 24.44
CA ARG A 8 -8.72 -0.87 24.03
C ARG A 8 -9.13 -1.72 25.22
N ASN A 9 -10.39 -1.66 25.60
CA ASN A 9 -10.94 -2.43 26.71
C ASN A 9 -10.14 -2.26 28.03
N GLY A 10 -9.61 -1.05 28.28
CA GLY A 10 -8.78 -0.75 29.44
C GLY A 10 -7.29 -1.06 29.29
N GLU A 11 -6.87 -1.77 28.24
CA GLU A 11 -5.45 -2.00 27.95
C GLU A 11 -4.84 -0.77 27.24
N VAL A 12 -3.81 -0.19 27.85
CA VAL A 12 -3.11 0.99 27.31
C VAL A 12 -1.96 0.55 26.42
N LYS A 13 -1.92 1.04 25.19
CA LYS A 13 -0.82 0.83 24.25
C LYS A 13 -0.29 2.17 23.74
N ALA A 14 1.01 2.25 23.46
CA ALA A 14 1.56 3.36 22.71
C ALA A 14 0.98 3.35 21.29
N LEU A 15 0.69 4.52 20.76
CA LEU A 15 0.34 4.68 19.37
C LEU A 15 1.64 4.77 18.56
N ASN A 16 1.92 3.78 17.72
CA ASN A 16 3.16 3.70 16.96
C ASN A 16 3.00 4.21 15.53
N ALA A 17 1.83 4.00 14.92
CA ALA A 17 1.55 4.54 13.59
C ALA A 17 0.16 5.17 13.51
N SER A 18 0.05 6.21 12.69
CA SER A 18 -1.20 6.88 12.37
C SER A 18 -1.20 7.35 10.93
N PHE A 19 -2.35 7.21 10.26
CA PHE A 19 -2.51 7.60 8.87
C PHE A 19 -3.74 8.47 8.67
N PHE A 20 -3.69 9.33 7.66
CA PHE A 20 -4.83 10.13 7.26
C PHE A 20 -5.13 9.97 5.77
N LEU A 21 -6.40 10.13 5.43
CA LEU A 21 -6.90 10.21 4.06
C LEU A 21 -7.97 11.30 3.99
N VAL A 22 -7.81 12.24 3.08
CA VAL A 22 -8.82 13.27 2.79
C VAL A 22 -9.29 13.06 1.35
N GLU A 23 -10.55 12.70 1.20
CA GLU A 23 -11.22 12.49 -0.09
C GLU A 23 -12.70 12.86 -0.01
N ASP A 24 -13.23 13.46 -1.06
CA ASP A 24 -14.65 13.76 -1.24
C ASP A 24 -15.28 14.53 -0.05
N GLY A 25 -14.49 15.41 0.61
CA GLY A 25 -14.94 16.19 1.77
C GLY A 25 -15.00 15.40 3.08
N LEU A 26 -14.42 14.21 3.11
CA LEU A 26 -14.28 13.36 4.29
C LEU A 26 -12.83 13.26 4.72
N THR A 27 -12.59 13.34 6.02
CA THR A 27 -11.32 13.02 6.67
C THR A 27 -11.44 11.67 7.36
N SER A 28 -10.57 10.75 6.98
CA SER A 28 -10.39 9.45 7.64
C SER A 28 -9.07 9.46 8.41
N LEU A 29 -9.11 9.04 9.66
CA LEU A 29 -7.94 8.91 10.52
C LEU A 29 -7.85 7.48 11.03
N TYR A 30 -6.67 6.90 10.94
CA TYR A 30 -6.38 5.52 11.33
C TYR A 30 -5.27 5.51 12.36
N PHE A 31 -5.40 4.65 13.37
CA PHE A 31 -4.47 4.57 14.48
C PHE A 31 -4.19 3.11 14.83
N THR A 32 -2.92 2.76 15.02
CA THR A 32 -2.52 1.41 15.41
C THR A 32 -1.35 1.43 16.42
N PRO A 33 -1.29 0.45 17.34
CA PRO A 33 -0.11 0.22 18.15
C PRO A 33 0.99 -0.56 17.40
N ALA A 34 0.73 -1.03 16.19
CA ALA A 34 1.74 -1.72 15.38
C ALA A 34 2.78 -0.73 14.87
N ASP A 35 4.02 -1.22 14.75
CA ASP A 35 5.13 -0.50 14.12
C ASP A 35 5.08 -0.81 12.62
N VAL A 36 4.49 0.11 11.86
CA VAL A 36 4.30 0.01 10.42
C VAL A 36 4.55 1.36 9.77
N ASP A 37 5.18 1.36 8.61
CA ASP A 37 5.58 2.58 7.90
C ASP A 37 4.52 3.05 6.88
N TYR A 38 3.63 2.16 6.43
CA TYR A 38 2.66 2.44 5.37
C TYR A 38 1.27 1.95 5.74
N PHE A 39 0.27 2.61 5.17
CA PHE A 39 -1.14 2.29 5.38
C PHE A 39 -1.48 0.85 4.97
N ASP A 40 -0.98 0.39 3.82
CA ASP A 40 -1.21 -0.98 3.35
C ASP A 40 -0.63 -2.02 4.31
N GLU A 41 0.53 -1.73 4.91
CA GLU A 41 1.10 -2.59 5.94
C GLU A 41 0.23 -2.66 7.20
N MET A 42 -0.40 -1.55 7.58
CA MET A 42 -1.33 -1.54 8.71
C MET A 42 -2.52 -2.46 8.42
N ILE A 43 -3.10 -2.36 7.23
CA ILE A 43 -4.25 -3.20 6.85
C ILE A 43 -3.87 -4.69 6.80
N ASP A 44 -2.67 -5.01 6.30
CA ASP A 44 -2.25 -6.40 6.08
C ASP A 44 -1.59 -7.05 7.30
N LYS A 45 -0.84 -6.27 8.11
CA LYS A 45 0.07 -6.82 9.13
C LYS A 45 -0.26 -6.42 10.56
N ALA A 46 -0.97 -5.30 10.78
CA ALA A 46 -1.32 -4.91 12.15
C ALA A 46 -2.31 -5.91 12.76
N THR A 47 -2.08 -6.31 14.00
CA THR A 47 -3.01 -7.17 14.73
C THR A 47 -4.39 -6.53 14.80
N TRP A 48 -4.43 -5.23 15.08
CA TRP A 48 -5.64 -4.43 15.03
C TRP A 48 -5.31 -2.95 14.81
N TYR A 49 -6.29 -2.21 14.32
CA TYR A 49 -6.26 -0.77 14.20
C TYR A 49 -7.64 -0.20 14.53
N THR A 50 -7.72 1.09 14.82
CA THR A 50 -8.99 1.81 14.95
C THR A 50 -9.03 2.95 13.97
N TYR A 51 -10.23 3.31 13.54
CA TYR A 51 -10.43 4.40 12.60
C TYR A 51 -11.65 5.23 12.94
N ILE A 52 -11.58 6.50 12.56
CA ILE A 52 -12.69 7.44 12.59
C ILE A 52 -12.75 8.16 11.23
N MET A 53 -13.96 8.36 10.72
CA MET A 53 -14.22 9.06 9.48
C MET A 53 -15.33 10.08 9.70
N LEU A 54 -15.08 11.33 9.34
CA LEU A 54 -15.99 12.44 9.57
C LEU A 54 -15.90 13.48 8.44
N ASP A 55 -16.91 14.35 8.34
CA ASP A 55 -16.86 15.49 7.43
C ASP A 55 -15.64 16.37 7.76
N ASP A 56 -14.93 16.80 6.74
CA ASP A 56 -13.71 17.62 6.85
C ASP A 56 -13.97 18.92 7.65
N ALA A 57 -15.15 19.54 7.45
CA ALA A 57 -15.58 20.72 8.20
C ALA A 57 -15.73 20.49 9.71
N LYS A 58 -15.84 19.25 10.14
CA LYS A 58 -15.92 18.87 11.57
C LYS A 58 -14.56 18.70 12.22
N CYS A 59 -13.46 18.74 11.46
CA CYS A 59 -12.09 18.70 11.98
C CYS A 59 -11.68 20.08 12.57
N ASN A 60 -12.54 20.69 13.37
CA ASN A 60 -12.41 22.06 13.89
C ASN A 60 -12.16 22.14 15.41
N GLY A 61 -12.07 20.99 16.08
CA GLY A 61 -11.85 20.91 17.54
C GLY A 61 -13.11 20.98 18.39
N THR A 62 -14.30 20.86 17.79
CA THR A 62 -15.55 20.73 18.55
C THR A 62 -15.85 19.26 18.84
N ASP A 63 -16.52 19.02 19.97
CA ASP A 63 -16.96 17.68 20.33
C ASP A 63 -18.10 17.22 19.43
N ILE A 64 -17.97 15.98 18.96
CA ILE A 64 -18.94 15.31 18.09
C ILE A 64 -19.42 14.07 18.85
N ASN A 65 -20.72 13.81 18.82
CA ASN A 65 -21.25 12.53 19.29
C ASN A 65 -20.74 11.42 18.37
N ALA A 66 -20.21 10.35 18.93
CA ALA A 66 -19.67 9.23 18.17
C ALA A 66 -20.69 8.63 17.17
N ALA A 67 -21.96 8.70 17.49
CA ALA A 67 -23.04 8.24 16.62
C ALA A 67 -23.26 9.10 15.35
N ASP A 68 -22.67 10.31 15.30
CA ASP A 68 -22.78 11.27 14.19
C ASP A 68 -21.53 11.30 13.31
N LEU A 69 -20.55 10.39 13.55
CA LEU A 69 -19.45 10.13 12.64
C LEU A 69 -19.98 9.49 11.35
N PHE A 70 -19.30 9.76 10.23
CA PHE A 70 -19.61 9.08 8.98
C PHE A 70 -19.39 7.58 9.11
N MET A 71 -18.22 7.20 9.65
CA MET A 71 -17.88 5.82 9.97
C MET A 71 -16.85 5.77 11.10
N SER A 72 -16.86 4.70 11.88
CA SER A 72 -15.81 4.41 12.85
C SER A 72 -15.77 2.90 13.14
N GLY A 73 -14.66 2.43 13.67
CA GLY A 73 -14.56 1.01 14.00
C GLY A 73 -13.19 0.56 14.48
N ILE A 74 -13.10 -0.72 14.66
CA ILE A 74 -11.89 -1.47 14.98
C ILE A 74 -11.73 -2.52 13.89
N GLY A 75 -10.64 -2.44 13.12
CA GLY A 75 -10.20 -3.51 12.24
C GLY A 75 -9.36 -4.49 13.05
N ASP A 76 -9.65 -5.77 12.94
CA ASP A 76 -8.96 -6.84 13.65
C ASP A 76 -8.54 -7.91 12.66
N ASN A 77 -7.23 -8.10 12.49
CA ASN A 77 -6.69 -8.97 11.46
C ASN A 77 -6.30 -10.36 11.97
N LEU A 78 -5.99 -10.53 13.26
CA LEU A 78 -5.37 -11.76 13.75
C LEU A 78 -5.84 -12.26 15.13
N ASP A 79 -6.51 -11.47 15.96
CA ASP A 79 -6.70 -11.81 17.37
C ASP A 79 -7.98 -12.61 17.68
N GLY A 80 -8.79 -12.93 16.68
CA GLY A 80 -10.07 -13.63 16.89
C GLY A 80 -11.11 -12.84 17.70
N ASN A 81 -10.79 -11.62 18.11
CA ASN A 81 -11.74 -10.64 18.61
C ASN A 81 -12.25 -9.89 17.40
N ALA A 82 -13.40 -10.30 16.91
CA ALA A 82 -14.00 -9.71 15.73
C ALA A 82 -13.87 -8.18 15.72
N GLY A 83 -13.39 -7.64 14.61
CA GLY A 83 -13.50 -6.23 14.33
C GLY A 83 -14.95 -5.78 14.47
N VAL A 84 -15.19 -4.52 14.74
CA VAL A 84 -16.52 -3.96 14.84
C VAL A 84 -16.57 -2.63 14.11
N THR A 85 -17.64 -2.41 13.37
CA THR A 85 -17.88 -1.17 12.65
C THR A 85 -19.13 -0.46 13.15
N SER A 86 -19.19 0.86 12.96
CA SER A 86 -20.40 1.65 13.27
C SER A 86 -21.61 1.24 12.42
N LEU A 87 -21.42 0.50 11.33
CA LEU A 87 -22.48 -0.08 10.52
C LEU A 87 -23.13 -1.29 11.21
N GLU A 88 -22.36 -2.03 12.01
CA GLU A 88 -22.83 -3.21 12.75
C GLU A 88 -23.31 -2.84 14.14
N VAL A 89 -22.56 -1.99 14.83
CA VAL A 89 -22.85 -1.53 16.19
C VAL A 89 -22.70 -0.03 16.27
N LYS A 90 -23.82 0.67 16.44
CA LYS A 90 -23.79 2.13 16.57
C LYS A 90 -22.95 2.54 17.79
N PRO A 91 -21.88 3.33 17.62
CA PRO A 91 -21.04 3.74 18.72
C PRO A 91 -21.72 4.77 19.61
N THR A 92 -21.30 4.81 20.88
CA THR A 92 -21.60 5.90 21.80
C THR A 92 -20.30 6.54 22.28
N GLY A 93 -20.38 7.75 22.81
CA GLY A 93 -19.22 8.48 23.30
C GLY A 93 -18.98 9.78 22.53
N THR A 94 -17.78 10.32 22.64
CA THR A 94 -17.43 11.64 22.10
C THR A 94 -16.12 11.57 21.34
N VAL A 95 -16.07 12.32 20.24
CA VAL A 95 -14.87 12.48 19.42
C VAL A 95 -14.61 13.97 19.21
N ASN A 96 -13.38 14.38 19.41
CA ASN A 96 -12.86 15.69 19.09
C ASN A 96 -11.69 15.54 18.13
N VAL A 97 -11.79 16.16 16.96
CA VAL A 97 -10.74 16.20 15.96
C VAL A 97 -10.46 17.65 15.60
N LYS A 98 -9.20 18.03 15.68
CA LYS A 98 -8.72 19.33 15.22
C LYS A 98 -7.57 19.17 14.26
N GLN A 99 -7.72 19.70 13.05
CA GLN A 99 -6.61 19.87 12.13
C GLN A 99 -5.79 21.11 12.54
N ASN A 100 -4.46 20.96 12.61
CA ASN A 100 -3.58 21.98 13.19
C ASN A 100 -2.89 22.85 12.10
N GLY A 101 -3.50 23.06 10.95
CA GLY A 101 -3.05 23.96 9.89
C GLY A 101 -2.09 23.32 8.87
N GLU A 102 -1.27 22.34 9.23
CA GLU A 102 -0.45 21.56 8.29
C GLU A 102 -1.19 20.29 7.87
N GLU A 103 -1.02 19.90 6.62
CA GLU A 103 -1.56 18.64 6.12
C GLU A 103 -1.06 17.46 6.97
N GLY A 104 -1.96 16.59 7.38
CA GLY A 104 -1.66 15.45 8.22
C GLY A 104 -1.48 15.77 9.71
N SER A 105 -1.45 17.04 10.11
CA SER A 105 -1.28 17.42 11.51
C SER A 105 -2.64 17.51 12.21
N TYR A 106 -2.84 16.64 13.24
CA TYR A 106 -4.11 16.55 13.95
C TYR A 106 -3.91 16.49 15.48
N THR A 107 -4.91 17.00 16.19
CA THR A 107 -5.14 16.67 17.61
C THR A 107 -6.43 15.89 17.67
N VAL A 108 -6.40 14.69 18.27
CA VAL A 108 -7.56 13.81 18.39
C VAL A 108 -7.72 13.36 19.84
N ALA A 109 -8.93 13.51 20.34
CA ALA A 109 -9.36 12.92 21.61
C ALA A 109 -10.68 12.18 21.32
N ALA A 110 -10.71 10.88 21.53
CA ALA A 110 -11.90 10.08 21.28
C ALA A 110 -12.12 9.09 22.42
N ASP A 111 -13.40 8.93 22.78
CA ASP A 111 -13.88 7.89 23.70
C ASP A 111 -15.07 7.22 23.03
N LEU A 112 -14.86 6.01 22.54
CA LEU A 112 -15.81 5.26 21.70
C LEU A 112 -16.18 3.96 22.40
N THR A 113 -17.47 3.65 22.43
CA THR A 113 -17.98 2.37 22.91
C THR A 113 -18.82 1.70 21.83
N PHE A 114 -18.42 0.51 21.41
CA PHE A 114 -19.11 -0.37 20.47
C PHE A 114 -19.63 -1.60 21.24
N GLY A 115 -20.81 -1.52 21.80
CA GLY A 115 -21.37 -2.60 22.61
C GLY A 115 -20.52 -2.85 23.87
N LYS A 116 -19.72 -3.92 23.85
CA LYS A 116 -18.79 -4.27 24.96
C LYS A 116 -17.35 -3.82 24.74
N GLN A 117 -17.03 -3.35 23.56
CA GLN A 117 -15.68 -2.90 23.23
C GLN A 117 -15.56 -1.39 23.41
N THR A 118 -14.49 -0.98 24.09
CA THR A 118 -14.18 0.44 24.29
C THR A 118 -12.85 0.79 23.65
N ILE A 119 -12.78 1.97 23.04
CA ILE A 119 -11.57 2.54 22.46
C ILE A 119 -11.45 3.99 22.94
N GLN A 120 -10.28 4.33 23.47
CA GLN A 120 -9.90 5.72 23.72
C GLN A 120 -8.67 6.05 22.86
N ILE A 121 -8.69 7.21 22.22
CA ILE A 121 -7.62 7.73 21.38
C ILE A 121 -7.17 9.05 21.98
N SER A 122 -5.88 9.17 22.24
CA SER A 122 -5.22 10.45 22.53
C SER A 122 -4.07 10.61 21.53
N PHE A 123 -4.19 11.54 20.61
CA PHE A 123 -3.20 11.80 19.58
C PHE A 123 -2.98 13.31 19.41
N ASN A 124 -1.72 13.70 19.34
CA ASN A 124 -1.32 15.05 18.97
C ASN A 124 -0.01 14.95 18.18
N GLY A 125 -0.09 15.15 16.86
CA GLY A 125 1.06 15.01 16.00
C GLY A 125 0.71 15.00 14.52
N LYS A 126 1.66 14.51 13.73
CA LYS A 126 1.51 14.34 12.29
C LYS A 126 1.23 12.87 11.98
N ALA A 127 0.12 12.62 11.32
CA ALA A 127 -0.20 11.34 10.70
C ALA A 127 0.40 11.28 9.30
N GLU A 128 0.79 10.11 8.84
CA GLU A 128 1.28 9.88 7.48
C GLU A 128 0.11 9.77 6.50
N SER A 129 0.33 10.16 5.24
CA SER A 129 -0.72 10.03 4.23
C SER A 129 -0.96 8.54 3.92
N ALA A 130 -2.23 8.12 3.97
CA ALA A 130 -2.63 6.77 3.55
C ALA A 130 -2.38 6.50 2.04
N LYS A 131 -2.12 7.56 1.26
CA LYS A 131 -1.72 7.47 -0.15
C LYS A 131 -0.21 7.28 -0.33
N THR A 132 0.57 7.39 0.75
CA THR A 132 2.01 7.14 0.67
C THR A 132 2.24 5.65 0.44
N VAL A 133 2.83 5.33 -0.69
CA VAL A 133 3.24 3.96 -1.01
C VAL A 133 4.73 3.79 -0.73
N PRO A 134 5.16 2.58 -0.33
CA PRO A 134 6.59 2.29 -0.15
C PRO A 134 7.36 2.60 -1.43
N VAL A 135 8.49 3.27 -1.28
CA VAL A 135 9.47 3.31 -2.37
C VAL A 135 10.07 1.92 -2.48
N ARG A 136 9.57 1.14 -3.43
CA ARG A 136 10.13 -0.20 -3.71
C ARG A 136 11.51 -0.06 -4.30
N ALA A 137 12.45 -0.86 -3.80
CA ALA A 137 13.77 -0.94 -4.39
C ALA A 137 13.68 -1.48 -5.82
N ASN A 138 14.49 -0.93 -6.73
CA ASN A 138 14.67 -1.49 -8.06
C ASN A 138 15.50 -2.78 -7.93
N GLU A 139 14.81 -3.92 -7.89
CA GLU A 139 15.44 -5.21 -7.66
C GLU A 139 14.62 -6.35 -8.27
N TYR A 140 15.27 -7.48 -8.45
CA TYR A 140 14.56 -8.75 -8.56
C TYR A 140 14.93 -9.66 -7.40
N THR A 141 14.00 -10.47 -6.96
CA THR A 141 14.26 -11.56 -6.01
C THR A 141 14.05 -12.88 -6.71
N TYR A 142 15.09 -13.73 -6.72
CA TYR A 142 15.03 -15.08 -7.25
C TYR A 142 15.39 -16.10 -6.18
N ASN A 143 14.49 -17.04 -5.90
CA ASN A 143 14.62 -18.04 -4.83
C ASN A 143 15.02 -17.42 -3.48
N GLY A 144 14.45 -16.26 -3.14
CA GLY A 144 14.72 -15.56 -1.89
C GLY A 144 15.98 -14.70 -1.88
N THR A 145 16.74 -14.64 -2.99
CA THR A 145 17.94 -13.78 -3.10
C THR A 145 17.60 -12.53 -3.91
N ALA A 146 17.75 -11.36 -3.27
CA ALA A 146 17.53 -10.07 -3.92
C ALA A 146 18.77 -9.62 -4.71
N THR A 147 18.54 -9.01 -5.87
CA THR A 147 19.57 -8.43 -6.74
C THR A 147 19.13 -7.07 -7.23
N GLU A 148 19.94 -6.04 -6.99
CA GLU A 148 19.68 -4.65 -7.40
C GLU A 148 19.65 -4.52 -8.93
N ILE A 149 18.66 -3.77 -9.45
CA ILE A 149 18.55 -3.38 -10.85
C ILE A 149 19.02 -1.93 -10.98
N THR A 150 19.96 -1.69 -11.88
CA THR A 150 20.63 -0.38 -12.05
C THR A 150 20.14 0.40 -13.28
N GLY A 151 19.38 -0.23 -14.16
CA GLY A 151 18.88 0.42 -15.34
C GLY A 151 17.99 -0.47 -16.20
N ALA A 152 17.41 0.13 -17.25
CA ALA A 152 16.56 -0.54 -18.19
C ALA A 152 16.87 -0.14 -19.64
N VAL A 153 16.75 -1.09 -20.56
CA VAL A 153 16.87 -0.90 -22.00
C VAL A 153 15.61 -1.41 -22.67
N LEU A 154 14.96 -0.57 -23.49
CA LEU A 154 13.81 -0.93 -24.29
C LEU A 154 14.26 -1.18 -25.74
N GLU A 155 13.98 -2.37 -26.25
CA GLU A 155 14.13 -2.74 -27.65
C GLU A 155 12.75 -2.94 -28.28
N LYS A 156 12.46 -2.20 -29.37
CA LYS A 156 11.17 -2.23 -30.06
C LYS A 156 11.30 -3.02 -31.36
N GLY A 157 10.81 -4.26 -31.35
CA GLY A 157 10.67 -5.07 -32.55
C GLY A 157 9.29 -4.89 -33.20
N GLU A 158 9.10 -5.50 -34.35
CA GLU A 158 7.85 -5.42 -35.12
C GLU A 158 6.67 -6.07 -34.38
N ASN A 159 6.88 -7.28 -33.85
CA ASN A 159 5.83 -8.09 -33.23
C ASN A 159 5.92 -8.11 -31.70
N THR A 160 7.10 -7.84 -31.13
CA THR A 160 7.36 -7.84 -29.70
C THR A 160 8.27 -6.70 -29.31
N TRP A 161 8.06 -6.18 -28.11
CA TRP A 161 9.00 -5.30 -27.43
C TRP A 161 9.64 -6.05 -26.27
N THR A 162 10.90 -5.71 -25.98
CA THR A 162 11.65 -6.30 -24.87
C THR A 162 12.20 -5.20 -23.97
N VAL A 163 11.90 -5.28 -22.69
CA VAL A 163 12.58 -4.52 -21.64
C VAL A 163 13.63 -5.42 -21.00
N THR A 164 14.89 -5.02 -21.10
CA THR A 164 15.99 -5.66 -20.38
C THR A 164 16.35 -4.82 -19.17
N LEU A 165 16.18 -5.40 -17.98
CA LEU A 165 16.53 -4.81 -16.71
C LEU A 165 17.96 -5.23 -16.36
N THR A 166 18.86 -4.26 -16.24
CA THR A 166 20.28 -4.49 -16.01
C THR A 166 20.53 -4.71 -14.52
N ALA A 167 20.99 -5.87 -14.16
CA ALA A 167 21.38 -6.19 -12.79
C ALA A 167 22.74 -5.58 -12.45
N LYS A 168 22.93 -5.15 -11.22
CA LYS A 168 24.22 -4.69 -10.68
C LYS A 168 25.23 -5.83 -10.63
N SER A 169 24.75 -7.04 -10.38
CA SER A 169 25.53 -8.28 -10.36
C SER A 169 24.62 -9.44 -10.76
N GLY A 170 25.20 -10.49 -11.32
CA GLY A 170 24.42 -11.66 -11.75
C GLY A 170 23.77 -11.50 -13.11
N GLU A 171 22.58 -12.05 -13.27
CA GLU A 171 21.90 -12.18 -14.57
C GLU A 171 20.84 -11.08 -14.74
N ASN A 172 20.75 -10.55 -15.95
CA ASN A 172 19.72 -9.58 -16.31
C ASN A 172 18.36 -10.27 -16.44
N VAL A 173 17.30 -9.51 -16.16
CA VAL A 173 15.92 -9.92 -16.45
C VAL A 173 15.49 -9.29 -17.76
N ALA A 174 14.92 -10.05 -18.68
CA ALA A 174 14.27 -9.50 -19.86
C ALA A 174 12.80 -9.90 -19.92
N ILE A 175 11.93 -8.90 -20.12
CA ILE A 175 10.47 -9.06 -20.27
C ILE A 175 10.13 -8.77 -21.73
N THR A 176 9.68 -9.79 -22.46
CA THR A 176 9.30 -9.69 -23.87
C THR A 176 7.80 -9.92 -24.02
N MET A 177 7.11 -8.98 -24.64
CA MET A 177 5.65 -9.03 -24.81
C MET A 177 5.23 -8.34 -26.12
N PRO A 178 3.99 -8.58 -26.61
CA PRO A 178 3.40 -7.76 -27.66
C PRO A 178 3.42 -6.27 -27.32
N PRO A 179 3.61 -5.35 -28.27
CA PRO A 179 3.65 -3.90 -28.03
C PRO A 179 2.44 -3.36 -27.27
N THR A 180 1.25 -3.94 -27.49
CA THR A 180 0.00 -3.54 -26.84
C THR A 180 -0.06 -3.83 -25.35
N PHE A 181 0.86 -4.67 -24.83
CA PHE A 181 0.93 -5.02 -23.41
C PHE A 181 1.77 -4.03 -22.57
N PHE A 182 2.46 -3.10 -23.24
CA PHE A 182 3.23 -2.03 -22.57
C PHE A 182 2.35 -0.83 -22.20
N ASN A 183 1.20 -1.10 -21.59
CA ASN A 183 0.13 -0.14 -21.33
C ASN A 183 -0.10 0.14 -19.85
N GLY A 184 0.75 -0.40 -18.95
CA GLY A 184 0.60 -0.28 -17.50
C GLY A 184 -0.48 -1.18 -16.88
N GLN A 185 -1.04 -2.12 -17.67
CA GLN A 185 -1.98 -3.11 -17.18
C GLN A 185 -1.31 -4.45 -16.95
N ALA A 186 -1.86 -5.26 -16.06
CA ALA A 186 -1.34 -6.59 -15.77
C ALA A 186 -1.70 -7.59 -16.90
N HIS A 187 -0.70 -8.31 -17.41
CA HIS A 187 -0.84 -9.32 -18.44
C HIS A 187 -0.22 -10.64 -17.99
N GLY A 188 -0.95 -11.74 -18.20
CA GLY A 188 -0.48 -13.09 -17.89
C GLY A 188 0.00 -13.87 -19.12
N PHE A 189 0.84 -14.88 -18.93
CA PHE A 189 1.34 -15.75 -20.03
C PHE A 189 0.24 -16.41 -20.85
N SER A 190 -0.96 -16.59 -20.29
CA SER A 190 -2.10 -17.17 -21.02
C SER A 190 -2.60 -16.29 -22.16
N GLN A 191 -2.34 -14.99 -22.14
CA GLN A 191 -2.87 -14.00 -23.06
C GLN A 191 -2.09 -13.91 -24.39
N SER A 192 -0.80 -14.33 -24.39
CA SER A 192 0.01 -14.35 -25.61
C SER A 192 1.08 -15.43 -25.55
N ALA A 193 1.34 -16.09 -26.70
CA ALA A 193 2.46 -17.01 -26.86
C ALA A 193 3.81 -16.28 -26.91
N ASP A 194 3.80 -15.00 -27.30
CA ASP A 194 4.99 -14.16 -27.44
C ASP A 194 5.36 -13.49 -26.10
N PHE A 195 4.56 -13.72 -25.04
CA PHE A 195 4.91 -13.24 -23.72
C PHE A 195 5.84 -14.21 -23.01
N GLN A 196 7.05 -13.75 -22.70
CA GLN A 196 8.04 -14.49 -21.93
C GLN A 196 8.86 -13.55 -21.03
N VAL A 197 9.40 -14.12 -19.95
CA VAL A 197 10.37 -13.47 -19.09
C VAL A 197 11.58 -14.36 -18.99
N THR A 198 12.78 -13.78 -19.12
CA THR A 198 14.03 -14.53 -18.97
C THR A 198 14.87 -13.97 -17.83
N LEU A 199 15.50 -14.87 -17.09
CA LEU A 199 16.56 -14.58 -16.13
C LEU A 199 17.75 -15.45 -16.51
N GLY A 200 18.77 -14.85 -17.10
CA GLY A 200 19.90 -15.59 -17.69
C GLY A 200 19.42 -16.60 -18.75
N THR A 201 19.70 -17.88 -18.50
CA THR A 201 19.28 -18.97 -19.38
C THR A 201 17.88 -19.52 -19.11
N ARG A 202 17.27 -19.14 -17.99
CA ARG A 202 15.91 -19.57 -17.63
C ARG A 202 14.86 -18.71 -18.31
N THR A 203 13.90 -19.38 -18.95
CA THR A 203 12.72 -18.73 -19.56
C THR A 203 11.45 -19.13 -18.83
N PHE A 204 10.69 -18.15 -18.41
CA PHE A 204 9.33 -18.28 -17.88
C PHE A 204 8.34 -17.96 -19.00
N SER A 205 7.44 -18.88 -19.31
CA SER A 205 6.50 -18.73 -20.40
C SER A 205 5.38 -19.74 -20.31
N LYS A 206 4.32 -19.50 -21.11
CA LYS A 206 3.23 -20.48 -21.31
C LYS A 206 3.74 -21.82 -21.84
N ALA A 207 4.71 -21.79 -22.75
CA ALA A 207 5.28 -23.01 -23.36
C ALA A 207 5.96 -23.91 -22.30
N ASN A 208 6.57 -23.30 -21.30
CA ASN A 208 7.20 -23.99 -20.18
C ASN A 208 6.22 -24.35 -19.04
N LYS A 209 4.90 -24.08 -19.24
CA LYS A 209 3.83 -24.27 -18.26
C LYS A 209 4.05 -23.44 -16.98
N ASP A 210 4.75 -22.31 -17.10
CA ASP A 210 4.90 -21.37 -15.98
C ASP A 210 3.62 -20.54 -15.83
N SER A 211 3.40 -20.07 -14.63
CA SER A 211 2.41 -19.04 -14.29
C SER A 211 3.16 -17.74 -14.06
N GLY A 212 2.59 -16.62 -14.45
CA GLY A 212 3.21 -15.34 -14.19
C GLY A 212 2.41 -14.20 -14.77
N THR A 213 2.60 -13.03 -14.14
CA THR A 213 1.95 -11.78 -14.55
C THR A 213 3.00 -10.69 -14.60
N ALA A 214 3.00 -9.91 -15.70
CA ALA A 214 3.79 -8.69 -15.81
C ALA A 214 2.90 -7.47 -16.00
N THR A 215 3.34 -6.36 -15.43
CA THR A 215 2.80 -5.02 -15.66
C THR A 215 3.95 -4.15 -16.13
N VAL A 216 3.90 -3.65 -17.35
CA VAL A 216 4.92 -2.73 -17.88
C VAL A 216 4.24 -1.49 -18.43
N GLY A 217 4.55 -0.35 -17.82
CA GLY A 217 4.12 0.97 -18.26
C GLY A 217 5.30 1.78 -18.78
N ILE A 218 5.12 2.49 -19.90
CA ILE A 218 6.16 3.31 -20.54
C ILE A 218 5.63 4.72 -20.73
N ASP A 219 6.41 5.71 -20.28
CA ASP A 219 6.27 7.11 -20.67
C ASP A 219 7.39 7.48 -21.65
N GLU A 220 7.04 7.64 -22.91
CA GLU A 220 8.01 7.99 -23.96
C GLU A 220 8.48 9.46 -23.88
N THR A 221 7.71 10.33 -23.23
CA THR A 221 8.03 11.75 -23.08
C THR A 221 9.14 11.94 -22.06
N THR A 222 8.99 11.30 -20.90
CA THR A 222 9.96 11.40 -19.80
C THR A 222 11.06 10.35 -19.89
N LYS A 223 10.93 9.39 -20.81
CA LYS A 223 11.81 8.21 -20.91
C LYS A 223 11.87 7.41 -19.62
N THR A 224 10.72 7.27 -18.96
CA THR A 224 10.59 6.46 -17.76
C THR A 224 9.73 5.23 -18.03
N LEU A 225 9.99 4.15 -17.30
CA LEU A 225 9.18 2.95 -17.31
C LEU A 225 9.02 2.38 -15.91
N THR A 226 7.92 1.70 -15.70
CA THR A 226 7.70 0.83 -14.55
C THR A 226 7.53 -0.59 -15.08
N ALA A 227 8.26 -1.54 -14.51
CA ALA A 227 8.16 -2.95 -14.86
C ALA A 227 8.03 -3.79 -13.59
N GLU A 228 6.99 -4.59 -13.54
CA GLU A 228 6.76 -5.59 -12.49
C GLU A 228 6.57 -6.95 -13.12
N PHE A 229 7.08 -7.99 -12.49
CA PHE A 229 6.79 -9.36 -12.85
C PHE A 229 6.78 -10.24 -11.60
N MET A 230 5.87 -11.21 -11.59
CA MET A 230 5.77 -12.23 -10.54
C MET A 230 5.40 -13.57 -11.17
N ASP A 231 6.21 -14.62 -10.90
CA ASP A 231 5.90 -16.00 -11.33
C ASP A 231 5.12 -16.80 -10.26
N TYR A 232 4.79 -16.16 -9.12
CA TYR A 232 4.11 -16.75 -7.96
C TYR A 232 4.88 -17.88 -7.25
N LYS A 233 6.16 -18.09 -7.58
CA LYS A 233 6.99 -19.16 -7.01
C LYS A 233 8.38 -18.69 -6.61
N SER A 234 9.14 -18.17 -7.54
CA SER A 234 10.59 -17.98 -7.39
C SER A 234 11.09 -16.61 -7.81
N LEU A 235 10.45 -15.95 -8.80
CA LEU A 235 10.93 -14.70 -9.37
C LEU A 235 9.92 -13.58 -9.17
N ASN A 236 10.35 -12.55 -8.47
CA ASN A 236 9.65 -11.27 -8.35
C ASN A 236 10.57 -10.18 -8.88
N VAL A 237 10.04 -9.27 -9.67
CA VAL A 237 10.80 -8.17 -10.30
C VAL A 237 10.06 -6.87 -10.08
N TYR A 238 10.79 -5.84 -9.71
CA TYR A 238 10.30 -4.47 -9.69
C TYR A 238 11.38 -3.51 -10.20
N TYR A 239 10.97 -2.63 -11.10
CA TYR A 239 11.79 -1.52 -11.56
C TYR A 239 10.90 -0.30 -11.84
N SER A 240 11.33 0.85 -11.38
CA SER A 240 10.76 2.14 -11.74
C SER A 240 11.88 3.14 -11.94
N GLY A 241 12.02 3.68 -13.15
CA GLY A 241 13.11 4.60 -13.46
C GLY A 241 13.22 4.89 -14.94
N THR A 242 14.33 5.52 -15.32
CA THR A 242 14.63 5.87 -16.71
C THR A 242 15.05 4.64 -17.51
N TYR A 243 14.78 4.69 -18.82
CA TYR A 243 15.25 3.68 -19.76
C TYR A 243 15.97 4.31 -20.96
N THR A 244 16.83 3.51 -21.59
CA THR A 244 17.41 3.81 -22.89
C THR A 244 16.77 2.95 -23.98
N THR A 245 16.80 3.39 -25.23
CA THR A 245 16.36 2.59 -26.38
C THR A 245 17.55 2.01 -27.13
N LYS A 246 17.37 0.82 -27.69
CA LYS A 246 18.36 0.15 -28.54
C LYS A 246 17.86 0.15 -29.99
#